data_9f1e55d59e5f08747e3cfefdd9f4d29f
#
_entry.id   9f1e55d59e5f08747e3cfefdd9f4d29f
#
_cell.length_a   1.000
_cell.length_b   1.000
_cell.length_c   1.000
_cell.angle_alpha   90.00
_cell.angle_beta   90.00
_cell.angle_gamma   90.00
#
_symmetry.space_group_name_H-M   'P 1'
#
loop_
_entity.id
_entity.type
_entity.pdbx_description
1 polymer ?
#
loop_
_entity_poly.entity_id
_entity_poly.type
_entity_poly.pdbx_seq_one_letter_code
_entity_poly.pdbx_strand_id
1 'polypeptide(L)'
;MSDKSSQLLAQQPIPAAFCRLAIPAVAAQLINVFYNLVDKMFIGHIPSVGKEALAGVGVTTPVILSISAFAALVSMGGAPKASILLGRGEVEKADRVVGTCTWMLLLLSLLLTIIMLAFGRPILLLFGASSKTIPFAATYMGVYCLGTAFTQLTLGLNAFITAQGKTLVSMGNVAAGALANIVLDALLINGIHMGVAGAAWASVVSQGVSACLVIRYLCSSRSDLRLRIRAVRFDGTLLWPCILLGTSPALMQLTENLVAISFNTSLQTYGGDIAVASMSILNSVMQFVMLLLPGLVQGAQPLLSYNLGARNIPRVKKTFRLLLLSCLAGSFLIWFLCMTTPGLVASIFTNNAALIAYTSWSMHIYLAMLLIYGIQVACQYSFVALDQAPTAIFLTIWRKIILLIPLIFLLPHIWPNPAMGVYLAEPIADTIAVCTTAPLFLRYYRSLG
;
A
#
# COMPACT_ATOMS: atom_id res chain seq x y z
N MET A 1 13.62 -26.51 -1.46
CA MET A 1 13.50 -25.32 -2.33
C MET A 1 13.57 -25.76 -3.78
N SER A 2 12.76 -25.17 -4.66
CA SER A 2 12.98 -25.41 -6.10
C SER A 2 14.33 -24.77 -6.46
N ASP A 3 15.19 -25.50 -7.17
CA ASP A 3 16.54 -25.04 -7.58
C ASP A 3 16.54 -23.63 -8.19
N LYS A 4 15.47 -23.29 -8.93
CA LYS A 4 15.33 -22.00 -9.62
C LYS A 4 15.13 -20.78 -8.72
N SER A 5 14.45 -20.93 -7.55
CA SER A 5 14.22 -19.77 -6.64
C SER A 5 15.46 -19.48 -5.82
N SER A 6 16.13 -20.50 -5.32
CA SER A 6 17.39 -20.35 -4.59
C SER A 6 18.47 -19.77 -5.50
N GLN A 7 18.54 -20.19 -6.76
CA GLN A 7 19.47 -19.62 -7.74
C GLN A 7 19.17 -18.13 -8.00
N LEU A 8 17.89 -17.73 -8.12
CA LEU A 8 17.51 -16.34 -8.34
C LEU A 8 17.94 -15.47 -7.15
N LEU A 9 17.58 -15.86 -5.92
CA LEU A 9 17.81 -15.04 -4.73
C LEU A 9 19.27 -15.07 -4.27
N ALA A 10 19.94 -16.23 -4.38
CA ALA A 10 21.29 -16.44 -3.86
C ALA A 10 22.41 -16.21 -4.88
N GLN A 11 22.20 -16.50 -6.17
CA GLN A 11 23.30 -16.61 -7.14
C GLN A 11 23.22 -15.68 -8.32
N GLN A 12 22.02 -15.32 -8.82
CA GLN A 12 21.91 -14.45 -10.00
C GLN A 12 22.51 -13.05 -9.75
N PRO A 13 23.07 -12.39 -10.80
CA PRO A 13 23.50 -11.01 -10.70
C PRO A 13 22.38 -10.12 -10.15
N ILE A 14 22.70 -9.28 -9.16
CA ILE A 14 21.68 -8.49 -8.44
C ILE A 14 20.83 -7.62 -9.35
N PRO A 15 21.39 -6.89 -10.35
CA PRO A 15 20.55 -6.07 -11.23
C PRO A 15 19.51 -6.92 -12.00
N ALA A 16 19.91 -8.07 -12.52
CA ALA A 16 19.00 -8.97 -13.23
C ALA A 16 17.93 -9.56 -12.30
N ALA A 17 18.32 -10.01 -11.10
CA ALA A 17 17.39 -10.51 -10.10
C ALA A 17 16.41 -9.43 -9.63
N PHE A 18 16.91 -8.21 -9.36
CA PHE A 18 16.09 -7.08 -8.97
C PHE A 18 15.06 -6.70 -10.05
N CYS A 19 15.48 -6.52 -11.31
CA CYS A 19 14.55 -6.21 -12.40
C CYS A 19 13.49 -7.30 -12.58
N ARG A 20 13.89 -8.58 -12.48
CA ARG A 20 12.97 -9.71 -12.60
C ARG A 20 11.92 -9.75 -11.48
N LEU A 21 12.22 -9.18 -10.32
CA LEU A 21 11.30 -9.10 -9.18
C LEU A 21 10.54 -7.76 -9.16
N ALA A 22 11.22 -6.65 -9.42
CA ALA A 22 10.63 -5.31 -9.31
C ALA A 22 9.66 -4.99 -10.45
N ILE A 23 9.96 -5.39 -11.69
CA ILE A 23 9.08 -5.10 -12.83
C ILE A 23 7.70 -5.72 -12.64
N PRO A 24 7.56 -7.03 -12.32
CA PRO A 24 6.23 -7.60 -12.04
C PRO A 24 5.57 -7.01 -10.80
N ALA A 25 6.34 -6.61 -9.77
CA ALA A 25 5.78 -5.98 -8.58
C ALA A 25 5.17 -4.60 -8.91
N VAL A 26 5.87 -3.75 -9.66
CA VAL A 26 5.35 -2.47 -10.14
C VAL A 26 4.16 -2.69 -11.07
N ALA A 27 4.23 -3.66 -11.99
CA ALA A 27 3.11 -3.99 -12.87
C ALA A 27 1.86 -4.44 -12.09
N ALA A 28 2.02 -5.21 -11.00
CA ALA A 28 0.90 -5.57 -10.13
C ALA A 28 0.24 -4.35 -9.49
N GLN A 29 1.03 -3.34 -9.06
CA GLN A 29 0.48 -2.08 -8.54
C GLN A 29 -0.29 -1.30 -9.61
N LEU A 30 0.24 -1.24 -10.85
CA LEU A 30 -0.46 -0.62 -11.98
C LEU A 30 -1.79 -1.30 -12.26
N ILE A 31 -1.83 -2.63 -12.28
CA ILE A 31 -3.06 -3.41 -12.46
C ILE A 31 -4.07 -3.08 -11.38
N ASN A 32 -3.63 -2.99 -10.11
CA ASN A 32 -4.50 -2.63 -8.98
C ASN A 32 -5.12 -1.23 -9.15
N VAL A 33 -4.34 -0.23 -9.54
CA VAL A 33 -4.84 1.13 -9.78
C VAL A 33 -5.82 1.14 -10.96
N PHE A 34 -5.48 0.44 -12.03
CA PHE A 34 -6.30 0.38 -13.23
C PHE A 34 -7.67 -0.27 -12.97
N TYR A 35 -7.73 -1.44 -12.31
CA TYR A 35 -9.03 -2.07 -12.06
C TYR A 35 -9.88 -1.24 -11.10
N ASN A 36 -9.29 -0.60 -10.07
CA ASN A 36 -10.03 0.31 -9.18
C ASN A 36 -10.61 1.52 -9.92
N LEU A 37 -9.92 2.02 -10.95
CA LEU A 37 -10.43 3.09 -11.81
C LEU A 37 -11.62 2.60 -12.65
N VAL A 38 -11.48 1.42 -13.25
CA VAL A 38 -12.54 0.81 -14.09
C VAL A 38 -13.78 0.52 -13.26
N ASP A 39 -13.65 -0.05 -12.05
CA ASP A 39 -14.76 -0.28 -11.11
C ASP A 39 -15.52 1.02 -10.81
N LYS A 40 -14.80 2.11 -10.49
CA LYS A 40 -15.42 3.42 -10.27
C LYS A 40 -16.12 3.97 -11.54
N MET A 41 -15.58 3.68 -12.72
CA MET A 41 -16.25 4.07 -13.97
C MET A 41 -17.58 3.33 -14.14
N PHE A 42 -17.63 2.01 -13.90
CA PHE A 42 -18.89 1.26 -13.96
C PHE A 42 -19.91 1.79 -12.95
N ILE A 43 -19.51 2.03 -11.71
CA ILE A 43 -20.39 2.58 -10.66
C ILE A 43 -20.91 3.96 -11.05
N GLY A 44 -20.06 4.84 -11.57
CA GLY A 44 -20.43 6.20 -11.99
C GLY A 44 -21.40 6.24 -13.17
N HIS A 45 -21.46 5.18 -13.98
CA HIS A 45 -22.36 5.07 -15.14
C HIS A 45 -23.65 4.30 -14.83
N ILE A 46 -23.95 3.96 -13.57
CA ILE A 46 -25.22 3.35 -13.19
C ILE A 46 -26.35 4.33 -13.52
N PRO A 47 -27.37 3.93 -14.34
CA PRO A 47 -28.46 4.81 -14.73
C PRO A 47 -29.19 5.41 -13.52
N SER A 48 -29.55 6.67 -13.59
CA SER A 48 -30.29 7.47 -12.61
C SER A 48 -29.60 7.75 -11.25
N VAL A 49 -28.65 6.96 -10.79
CA VAL A 49 -28.05 7.06 -9.44
C VAL A 49 -26.52 7.08 -9.43
N GLY A 50 -25.85 7.06 -10.59
CA GLY A 50 -24.40 6.89 -10.70
C GLY A 50 -23.58 7.91 -9.89
N LYS A 51 -24.03 9.18 -9.83
CA LYS A 51 -23.34 10.22 -9.07
C LYS A 51 -23.40 9.96 -7.55
N GLU A 52 -24.59 9.66 -7.04
CA GLU A 52 -24.81 9.36 -5.62
C GLU A 52 -24.18 8.00 -5.23
N ALA A 53 -24.25 7.03 -6.13
CA ALA A 53 -23.61 5.72 -5.98
C ALA A 53 -22.08 5.86 -5.90
N LEU A 54 -21.46 6.60 -6.82
CA LEU A 54 -20.01 6.85 -6.82
C LEU A 54 -19.56 7.58 -5.55
N ALA A 55 -20.32 8.61 -5.13
CA ALA A 55 -20.06 9.32 -3.89
C ALA A 55 -20.21 8.39 -2.67
N GLY A 56 -21.25 7.54 -2.65
CA GLY A 56 -21.47 6.56 -1.57
C GLY A 56 -20.35 5.53 -1.47
N VAL A 57 -19.93 4.96 -2.59
CA VAL A 57 -18.78 4.02 -2.62
C VAL A 57 -17.47 4.74 -2.27
N GLY A 58 -17.32 6.02 -2.65
CA GLY A 58 -16.17 6.83 -2.26
C GLY A 58 -15.98 6.92 -0.74
N VAL A 59 -17.08 7.03 0.03
CA VAL A 59 -17.04 7.04 1.51
C VAL A 59 -16.59 5.69 2.09
N THR A 60 -16.75 4.58 1.37
CA THR A 60 -16.27 3.27 1.85
C THR A 60 -14.76 3.09 1.71
N THR A 61 -14.10 3.89 0.87
CA THR A 61 -12.65 3.76 0.57
C THR A 61 -11.76 3.80 1.82
N PRO A 62 -11.91 4.75 2.77
CA PRO A 62 -11.11 4.75 4.00
C PRO A 62 -11.31 3.50 4.87
N VAL A 63 -12.52 2.95 4.87
CA VAL A 63 -12.83 1.70 5.61
C VAL A 63 -12.13 0.52 4.95
N ILE A 64 -12.18 0.41 3.63
CA ILE A 64 -11.50 -0.65 2.86
C ILE A 64 -9.97 -0.57 3.05
N LEU A 65 -9.40 0.65 3.03
CA LEU A 65 -7.98 0.85 3.32
C LEU A 65 -7.62 0.41 4.75
N SER A 66 -8.50 0.68 5.73
CA SER A 66 -8.31 0.21 7.10
C SER A 66 -8.34 -1.32 7.18
N ILE A 67 -9.27 -1.98 6.49
CA ILE A 67 -9.31 -3.44 6.38
C ILE A 67 -8.01 -3.98 5.76
N SER A 68 -7.50 -3.34 4.70
CA SER A 68 -6.25 -3.72 4.04
C SER A 68 -5.02 -3.52 4.93
N ALA A 69 -5.04 -2.51 5.82
CA ALA A 69 -3.96 -2.27 6.79
C ALA A 69 -3.79 -3.44 7.77
N PHE A 70 -4.88 -4.13 8.15
CA PHE A 70 -4.80 -5.34 8.98
C PHE A 70 -4.18 -6.51 8.21
N ALA A 71 -4.42 -6.64 6.89
CA ALA A 71 -3.70 -7.60 6.08
C ALA A 71 -2.21 -7.27 6.03
N ALA A 72 -1.85 -6.00 5.84
CA ALA A 72 -0.47 -5.53 5.84
C ALA A 72 0.23 -5.76 7.18
N LEU A 73 -0.47 -5.57 8.31
CA LEU A 73 0.04 -5.85 9.67
C LEU A 73 0.61 -7.27 9.78
N VAL A 74 -0.07 -8.24 9.21
CA VAL A 74 0.34 -9.65 9.30
C VAL A 74 1.32 -10.01 8.19
N SER A 75 1.04 -9.60 6.96
CA SER A 75 1.77 -10.05 5.77
C SER A 75 3.11 -9.35 5.58
N MET A 76 3.15 -8.02 5.77
CA MET A 76 4.38 -7.25 5.54
C MET A 76 5.41 -7.45 6.67
N GLY A 77 5.00 -8.05 7.79
CA GLY A 77 5.93 -8.55 8.81
C GLY A 77 6.25 -10.03 8.62
N GLY A 78 5.24 -10.85 8.32
CA GLY A 78 5.41 -12.30 8.17
C GLY A 78 6.22 -12.69 6.94
N ALA A 79 6.02 -12.03 5.81
CA ALA A 79 6.71 -12.35 4.55
C ALA A 79 8.24 -12.15 4.63
N PRO A 80 8.79 -11.04 5.15
CA PRO A 80 10.23 -10.90 5.39
C PRO A 80 10.78 -11.95 6.36
N LYS A 81 10.07 -12.22 7.46
CA LYS A 81 10.46 -13.25 8.44
C LYS A 81 10.56 -14.63 7.79
N ALA A 82 9.56 -15.02 7.00
CA ALA A 82 9.59 -16.28 6.28
C ALA A 82 10.75 -16.33 5.27
N SER A 83 11.03 -15.24 4.56
CA SER A 83 12.14 -15.13 3.61
C SER A 83 13.51 -15.25 4.31
N ILE A 84 13.67 -14.63 5.49
CA ILE A 84 14.89 -14.77 6.32
C ILE A 84 15.08 -16.22 6.75
N LEU A 85 14.02 -16.90 7.21
CA LEU A 85 14.07 -18.31 7.60
C LEU A 85 14.42 -19.22 6.42
N LEU A 86 13.88 -18.94 5.23
CA LEU A 86 14.29 -19.63 4.00
C LEU A 86 15.77 -19.44 3.71
N GLY A 87 16.29 -18.23 3.86
CA GLY A 87 17.71 -17.93 3.70
C GLY A 87 18.60 -18.69 4.69
N ARG A 88 18.11 -18.97 5.91
CA ARG A 88 18.79 -19.81 6.92
C ARG A 88 18.68 -21.30 6.65
N GLY A 89 17.85 -21.72 5.68
CA GLY A 89 17.55 -23.14 5.44
C GLY A 89 16.49 -23.73 6.39
N GLU A 90 15.86 -22.92 7.24
CA GLU A 90 14.86 -23.34 8.25
C GLU A 90 13.45 -23.41 7.63
N VAL A 91 13.27 -24.25 6.60
CA VAL A 91 12.04 -24.33 5.79
C VAL A 91 10.81 -24.66 6.63
N GLU A 92 10.91 -25.58 7.59
CA GLU A 92 9.77 -25.96 8.44
C GLU A 92 9.28 -24.79 9.30
N LYS A 93 10.19 -23.98 9.84
CA LYS A 93 9.82 -22.77 10.60
C LYS A 93 9.20 -21.72 9.68
N ALA A 94 9.72 -21.58 8.46
CA ALA A 94 9.16 -20.68 7.47
C ALA A 94 7.72 -21.09 7.10
N ASP A 95 7.44 -22.39 6.88
CA ASP A 95 6.08 -22.91 6.66
C ASP A 95 5.15 -22.65 7.86
N ARG A 96 5.67 -22.76 9.11
CA ARG A 96 4.92 -22.42 10.32
C ARG A 96 4.57 -20.93 10.38
N VAL A 97 5.47 -20.03 9.98
CA VAL A 97 5.17 -18.59 9.89
C VAL A 97 4.01 -18.35 8.93
N VAL A 98 4.02 -18.98 7.73
CA VAL A 98 2.90 -18.89 6.77
C VAL A 98 1.59 -19.35 7.41
N GLY A 99 1.60 -20.52 8.06
CA GLY A 99 0.42 -21.08 8.73
C GLY A 99 -0.12 -20.18 9.85
N THR A 100 0.76 -19.70 10.73
CA THR A 100 0.38 -18.82 11.85
C THR A 100 -0.15 -17.47 11.36
N CYS A 101 0.47 -16.90 10.32
CA CYS A 101 -0.04 -15.68 9.69
C CYS A 101 -1.40 -15.93 9.01
N THR A 102 -1.61 -17.07 8.37
CA THR A 102 -2.91 -17.44 7.79
C THR A 102 -3.99 -17.52 8.87
N TRP A 103 -3.68 -18.15 10.01
CA TRP A 103 -4.60 -18.21 11.15
C TRP A 103 -5.00 -16.82 11.63
N MET A 104 -4.02 -15.91 11.76
CA MET A 104 -4.28 -14.53 12.20
C MET A 104 -5.11 -13.74 11.18
N LEU A 105 -4.83 -13.91 9.87
CA LEU A 105 -5.63 -13.28 8.80
C LEU A 105 -7.09 -13.75 8.84
N LEU A 106 -7.34 -15.03 9.08
CA LEU A 106 -8.70 -15.58 9.23
C LEU A 106 -9.39 -15.03 10.48
N LEU A 107 -8.68 -14.95 11.61
CA LEU A 107 -9.22 -14.36 12.84
C LEU A 107 -9.57 -12.88 12.65
N LEU A 108 -8.65 -12.10 12.06
CA LEU A 108 -8.88 -10.68 11.77
C LEU A 108 -10.05 -10.50 10.79
N SER A 109 -10.16 -11.34 9.75
CA SER A 109 -11.28 -11.26 8.83
C SER A 109 -12.62 -11.49 9.51
N LEU A 110 -12.69 -12.47 10.41
CA LEU A 110 -13.90 -12.74 11.19
C LEU A 110 -14.26 -11.56 12.10
N LEU A 111 -13.27 -11.02 12.83
CA LEU A 111 -13.48 -9.86 13.70
C LEU A 111 -13.93 -8.62 12.92
N LEU A 112 -13.26 -8.32 11.82
CA LEU A 112 -13.60 -7.17 10.96
C LEU A 112 -15.00 -7.34 10.35
N THR A 113 -15.35 -8.54 9.90
CA THR A 113 -16.70 -8.83 9.39
C THR A 113 -17.75 -8.58 10.47
N ILE A 114 -17.57 -9.12 11.68
CA ILE A 114 -18.49 -8.90 12.80
C ILE A 114 -18.63 -7.41 13.14
N ILE A 115 -17.51 -6.70 13.26
CA ILE A 115 -17.50 -5.25 13.55
C ILE A 115 -18.27 -4.49 12.48
N MET A 116 -18.03 -4.78 11.19
CA MET A 116 -18.66 -4.07 10.09
C MET A 116 -20.15 -4.41 9.95
N LEU A 117 -20.57 -5.64 10.22
CA LEU A 117 -21.99 -6.00 10.22
C LEU A 117 -22.74 -5.35 11.39
N ALA A 118 -22.09 -5.26 12.58
CA ALA A 118 -22.70 -4.65 13.76
C ALA A 118 -22.69 -3.11 13.72
N PHE A 119 -21.60 -2.51 13.28
CA PHE A 119 -21.32 -1.07 13.41
C PHE A 119 -21.07 -0.38 12.06
N GLY A 120 -21.26 -1.05 10.91
CA GLY A 120 -20.90 -0.52 9.59
C GLY A 120 -21.59 0.81 9.28
N ARG A 121 -22.90 0.95 9.56
CA ARG A 121 -23.64 2.19 9.32
C ARG A 121 -23.13 3.38 10.17
N PRO A 122 -22.95 3.26 11.51
CA PRO A 122 -22.30 4.29 12.32
C PRO A 122 -20.90 4.66 11.82
N ILE A 123 -20.09 3.66 11.45
CA ILE A 123 -18.73 3.87 10.93
C ILE A 123 -18.77 4.68 9.63
N LEU A 124 -19.64 4.34 8.67
CA LEU A 124 -19.78 5.07 7.42
C LEU A 124 -20.25 6.53 7.63
N LEU A 125 -21.16 6.76 8.59
CA LEU A 125 -21.56 8.11 8.97
C LEU A 125 -20.39 8.91 9.57
N LEU A 126 -19.56 8.28 10.41
CA LEU A 126 -18.35 8.90 10.95
C LEU A 126 -17.36 9.30 9.85
N PHE A 127 -17.26 8.50 8.77
CA PHE A 127 -16.42 8.78 7.60
C PHE A 127 -17.08 9.72 6.57
N GLY A 128 -18.21 10.36 6.92
CA GLY A 128 -18.80 11.45 6.15
C GLY A 128 -19.92 11.04 5.18
N ALA A 129 -20.54 9.87 5.36
CA ALA A 129 -21.73 9.51 4.60
C ALA A 129 -22.88 10.46 4.93
N SER A 130 -23.50 11.03 3.89
CA SER A 130 -24.70 11.85 4.00
C SER A 130 -25.98 11.01 3.93
N SER A 131 -27.14 11.63 4.22
CA SER A 131 -28.45 10.97 4.06
C SER A 131 -28.68 10.42 2.64
N LYS A 132 -28.08 11.04 1.61
CA LYS A 132 -28.19 10.61 0.21
C LYS A 132 -27.21 9.50 -0.15
N THR A 133 -26.03 9.45 0.45
CA THR A 133 -24.96 8.50 0.09
C THR A 133 -24.96 7.25 0.96
N ILE A 134 -25.49 7.32 2.20
CA ILE A 134 -25.50 6.19 3.15
C ILE A 134 -26.20 4.93 2.64
N PRO A 135 -27.31 4.99 1.86
CA PRO A 135 -27.93 3.77 1.33
C PRO A 135 -26.97 3.00 0.41
N PHE A 136 -26.26 3.71 -0.47
CA PHE A 136 -25.30 3.12 -1.40
C PHE A 136 -24.05 2.59 -0.69
N ALA A 137 -23.50 3.40 0.23
CA ALA A 137 -22.35 3.01 1.05
C ALA A 137 -22.64 1.77 1.91
N ALA A 138 -23.80 1.73 2.57
CA ALA A 138 -24.21 0.58 3.40
C ALA A 138 -24.46 -0.69 2.56
N THR A 139 -25.08 -0.56 1.39
CA THR A 139 -25.29 -1.67 0.46
C THR A 139 -23.95 -2.25 -0.01
N TYR A 140 -23.02 -1.38 -0.45
CA TYR A 140 -21.68 -1.79 -0.88
C TYR A 140 -20.92 -2.49 0.26
N MET A 141 -20.83 -1.84 1.42
CA MET A 141 -20.09 -2.39 2.56
C MET A 141 -20.72 -3.64 3.15
N GLY A 142 -22.04 -3.74 3.17
CA GLY A 142 -22.75 -4.94 3.64
C GLY A 142 -22.37 -6.19 2.86
N VAL A 143 -22.26 -6.08 1.53
CA VAL A 143 -21.81 -7.18 0.67
C VAL A 143 -20.29 -7.36 0.78
N TYR A 144 -19.50 -6.27 0.71
CA TYR A 144 -18.03 -6.32 0.76
C TYR A 144 -17.52 -7.00 2.04
N CYS A 145 -18.17 -6.75 3.18
CA CYS A 145 -17.79 -7.35 4.46
C CYS A 145 -17.87 -8.88 4.47
N LEU A 146 -18.80 -9.49 3.72
CA LEU A 146 -18.89 -10.94 3.58
C LEU A 146 -17.66 -11.53 2.88
N GLY A 147 -17.00 -10.72 2.03
CA GLY A 147 -15.78 -11.06 1.31
C GLY A 147 -14.49 -10.70 2.04
N THR A 148 -14.52 -10.16 3.27
CA THR A 148 -13.32 -9.71 4.00
C THR A 148 -12.29 -10.82 4.13
N ALA A 149 -12.70 -12.08 4.32
CA ALA A 149 -11.79 -13.23 4.37
C ALA A 149 -11.01 -13.41 3.07
N PHE A 150 -11.66 -13.24 1.92
CA PHE A 150 -10.98 -13.35 0.62
C PHE A 150 -9.98 -12.20 0.44
N THR A 151 -10.37 -10.97 0.81
CA THR A 151 -9.47 -9.82 0.75
C THR A 151 -8.25 -10.00 1.66
N GLN A 152 -8.46 -10.42 2.91
CA GLN A 152 -7.37 -10.68 3.86
C GLN A 152 -6.42 -11.78 3.37
N LEU A 153 -6.96 -12.88 2.86
CA LEU A 153 -6.16 -13.99 2.34
C LEU A 153 -5.44 -13.62 1.04
N THR A 154 -6.09 -12.88 0.14
CA THR A 154 -5.45 -12.43 -1.11
C THR A 154 -4.28 -11.51 -0.81
N LEU A 155 -4.51 -10.41 -0.09
CA LEU A 155 -3.47 -9.42 0.20
C LEU A 155 -2.39 -10.02 1.11
N GLY A 156 -2.82 -10.74 2.16
CA GLY A 156 -1.94 -11.30 3.15
C GLY A 156 -1.03 -12.40 2.60
N LEU A 157 -1.59 -13.38 1.93
CA LEU A 157 -0.82 -14.56 1.48
C LEU A 157 -0.04 -14.31 0.18
N ASN A 158 -0.49 -13.39 -0.67
CA ASN A 158 0.25 -13.05 -1.89
C ASN A 158 1.64 -12.47 -1.60
N ALA A 159 1.81 -11.80 -0.45
CA ALA A 159 3.11 -11.31 0.01
C ALA A 159 4.12 -12.45 0.25
N PHE A 160 3.67 -13.63 0.70
CA PHE A 160 4.53 -14.80 0.87
C PHE A 160 4.96 -15.42 -0.47
N ILE A 161 4.14 -15.29 -1.52
CA ILE A 161 4.54 -15.69 -2.88
C ILE A 161 5.65 -14.78 -3.38
N THR A 162 5.53 -13.48 -3.16
CA THR A 162 6.57 -12.49 -3.47
C THR A 162 7.85 -12.76 -2.67
N ALA A 163 7.74 -13.05 -1.37
CA ALA A 163 8.86 -13.26 -0.46
C ALA A 163 9.77 -14.44 -0.85
N GLN A 164 9.27 -15.42 -1.59
CA GLN A 164 10.06 -16.53 -2.14
C GLN A 164 10.63 -16.25 -3.55
N GLY A 165 10.56 -14.98 -4.03
CA GLY A 165 11.07 -14.59 -5.34
C GLY A 165 10.17 -14.95 -6.52
N LYS A 166 8.87 -15.21 -6.28
CA LYS A 166 7.88 -15.58 -7.32
C LYS A 166 6.94 -14.41 -7.66
N THR A 167 7.49 -13.21 -7.81
CA THR A 167 6.71 -11.99 -8.08
C THR A 167 5.86 -12.05 -9.35
N LEU A 168 6.30 -12.78 -10.38
CA LEU A 168 5.51 -13.00 -11.59
C LEU A 168 4.22 -13.80 -11.30
N VAL A 169 4.28 -14.80 -10.41
CA VAL A 169 3.09 -15.54 -9.98
C VAL A 169 2.17 -14.64 -9.14
N SER A 170 2.75 -13.86 -8.24
CA SER A 170 2.04 -12.87 -7.44
C SER A 170 1.28 -11.87 -8.33
N MET A 171 1.96 -11.32 -9.34
CA MET A 171 1.35 -10.43 -10.35
C MET A 171 0.23 -11.14 -11.12
N GLY A 172 0.44 -12.40 -11.53
CA GLY A 172 -0.57 -13.20 -12.22
C GLY A 172 -1.85 -13.39 -11.41
N ASN A 173 -1.73 -13.61 -10.08
CA ASN A 173 -2.88 -13.72 -9.19
C ASN A 173 -3.66 -12.39 -9.09
N VAL A 174 -2.94 -11.27 -9.01
CA VAL A 174 -3.55 -9.92 -9.01
C VAL A 174 -4.24 -9.65 -10.34
N ALA A 175 -3.59 -9.95 -11.46
CA ALA A 175 -4.15 -9.75 -12.79
C ALA A 175 -5.40 -10.60 -13.04
N ALA A 176 -5.41 -11.85 -12.58
CA ALA A 176 -6.57 -12.72 -12.70
C ALA A 176 -7.77 -12.18 -11.89
N GLY A 177 -7.53 -11.68 -10.67
CA GLY A 177 -8.58 -11.03 -9.88
C GLY A 177 -9.09 -9.75 -10.53
N ALA A 178 -8.18 -8.90 -11.01
CA ALA A 178 -8.54 -7.66 -11.69
C ALA A 178 -9.39 -7.92 -12.96
N LEU A 179 -9.00 -8.91 -13.76
CA LEU A 179 -9.76 -9.28 -14.95
C LEU A 179 -11.14 -9.85 -14.60
N ALA A 180 -11.20 -10.71 -13.57
CA ALA A 180 -12.47 -11.23 -13.07
C ALA A 180 -13.38 -10.11 -12.57
N ASN A 181 -12.84 -9.11 -11.86
CA ASN A 181 -13.59 -7.95 -11.38
C ASN A 181 -14.20 -7.16 -12.54
N ILE A 182 -13.40 -6.78 -13.54
CA ILE A 182 -13.87 -6.02 -14.72
C ILE A 182 -14.98 -6.77 -15.46
N VAL A 183 -14.82 -8.09 -15.66
CA VAL A 183 -15.83 -8.92 -16.34
C VAL A 183 -17.11 -9.01 -15.50
N LEU A 184 -16.99 -9.19 -14.18
CA LEU A 184 -18.12 -9.27 -13.28
C LEU A 184 -18.84 -7.92 -13.11
N ASP A 185 -18.12 -6.79 -13.09
CA ASP A 185 -18.72 -5.46 -13.09
C ASP A 185 -19.60 -5.26 -14.32
N ALA A 186 -19.07 -5.57 -15.50
CA ALA A 186 -19.84 -5.50 -16.74
C ALA A 186 -21.09 -6.39 -16.70
N LEU A 187 -20.97 -7.61 -16.19
CA LEU A 187 -22.07 -8.55 -16.12
C LEU A 187 -23.10 -8.18 -15.06
N LEU A 188 -22.69 -7.89 -13.82
CA LEU A 188 -23.59 -7.68 -12.69
C LEU A 188 -24.21 -6.28 -12.70
N ILE A 189 -23.46 -5.25 -13.12
CA ILE A 189 -23.98 -3.87 -13.17
C ILE A 189 -24.81 -3.65 -14.43
N ASN A 190 -24.25 -3.96 -15.62
CA ASN A 190 -24.89 -3.65 -16.90
C ASN A 190 -25.80 -4.79 -17.40
N GLY A 191 -25.39 -6.07 -17.18
CA GLY A 191 -26.16 -7.22 -17.66
C GLY A 191 -27.37 -7.55 -16.78
N ILE A 192 -27.15 -7.68 -15.46
CA ILE A 192 -28.18 -8.10 -14.49
C ILE A 192 -28.81 -6.89 -13.80
N HIS A 193 -28.26 -5.68 -13.95
CA HIS A 193 -28.74 -4.44 -13.36
C HIS A 193 -28.80 -4.43 -11.82
N MET A 194 -27.84 -5.08 -11.16
CA MET A 194 -27.75 -5.11 -9.69
C MET A 194 -27.28 -3.79 -9.06
N GLY A 195 -26.92 -2.80 -9.86
CA GLY A 195 -26.45 -1.49 -9.37
C GLY A 195 -25.21 -1.61 -8.47
N VAL A 196 -25.18 -0.87 -7.35
CA VAL A 196 -24.04 -0.85 -6.40
C VAL A 196 -23.79 -2.21 -5.74
N ALA A 197 -24.86 -3.00 -5.52
CA ALA A 197 -24.69 -4.36 -4.99
C ALA A 197 -23.91 -5.25 -5.98
N GLY A 198 -24.11 -5.04 -7.30
CA GLY A 198 -23.37 -5.74 -8.35
C GLY A 198 -21.87 -5.48 -8.28
N ALA A 199 -21.46 -4.20 -8.14
CA ALA A 199 -20.06 -3.82 -7.96
C ALA A 199 -19.45 -4.48 -6.70
N ALA A 200 -20.18 -4.48 -5.59
CA ALA A 200 -19.70 -5.12 -4.36
C ALA A 200 -19.53 -6.64 -4.53
N TRP A 201 -20.48 -7.34 -5.16
CA TRP A 201 -20.35 -8.75 -5.47
C TRP A 201 -19.24 -9.05 -6.46
N ALA A 202 -19.03 -8.20 -7.48
CA ALA A 202 -17.92 -8.33 -8.40
C ALA A 202 -16.58 -8.26 -7.65
N SER A 203 -16.44 -7.32 -6.72
CA SER A 203 -15.26 -7.20 -5.86
C SER A 203 -15.07 -8.42 -4.96
N VAL A 204 -16.10 -8.93 -4.31
CA VAL A 204 -16.02 -10.11 -3.42
C VAL A 204 -15.65 -11.37 -4.21
N VAL A 205 -16.30 -11.63 -5.33
CA VAL A 205 -16.04 -12.84 -6.14
C VAL A 205 -14.64 -12.78 -6.76
N SER A 206 -14.21 -11.62 -7.26
CA SER A 206 -12.87 -11.44 -7.83
C SER A 206 -11.76 -11.64 -6.78
N GLN A 207 -11.96 -11.14 -5.57
CA GLN A 207 -11.05 -11.42 -4.43
C GLN A 207 -11.08 -12.92 -4.08
N GLY A 208 -12.23 -13.58 -4.15
CA GLY A 208 -12.35 -15.03 -4.00
C GLY A 208 -11.54 -15.81 -5.04
N VAL A 209 -11.60 -15.41 -6.31
CA VAL A 209 -10.78 -16.01 -7.39
C VAL A 209 -9.29 -15.84 -7.08
N SER A 210 -8.85 -14.63 -6.72
CA SER A 210 -7.46 -14.37 -6.33
C SER A 210 -7.04 -15.18 -5.12
N ALA A 211 -7.87 -15.25 -4.07
CA ALA A 211 -7.59 -16.04 -2.86
C ALA A 211 -7.41 -17.52 -3.19
N CYS A 212 -8.29 -18.10 -4.02
CA CYS A 212 -8.19 -19.49 -4.46
C CYS A 212 -6.88 -19.75 -5.22
N LEU A 213 -6.46 -18.85 -6.11
CA LEU A 213 -5.20 -18.98 -6.85
C LEU A 213 -4.00 -18.89 -5.93
N VAL A 214 -3.99 -17.95 -4.98
CA VAL A 214 -2.92 -17.79 -3.98
C VAL A 214 -2.80 -19.03 -3.10
N ILE A 215 -3.92 -19.51 -2.55
CA ILE A 215 -3.93 -20.70 -1.69
C ILE A 215 -3.51 -21.94 -2.50
N ARG A 216 -4.06 -22.14 -3.70
CA ARG A 216 -3.67 -23.24 -4.59
C ARG A 216 -2.17 -23.25 -4.86
N TYR A 217 -1.58 -22.07 -5.10
CA TYR A 217 -0.14 -21.96 -5.32
C TYR A 217 0.65 -22.34 -4.07
N LEU A 218 0.31 -21.76 -2.91
CA LEU A 218 1.01 -22.02 -1.65
C LEU A 218 0.85 -23.48 -1.15
N CYS A 219 -0.24 -24.14 -1.49
CA CYS A 219 -0.43 -25.57 -1.21
C CYS A 219 0.31 -26.49 -2.20
N SER A 220 0.78 -25.95 -3.35
CA SER A 220 1.40 -26.75 -4.40
C SER A 220 2.85 -27.10 -4.07
N SER A 221 3.38 -28.15 -4.76
CA SER A 221 4.79 -28.52 -4.69
C SER A 221 5.74 -27.49 -5.33
N ARG A 222 5.21 -26.52 -6.07
CA ARG A 222 5.99 -25.45 -6.73
C ARG A 222 6.34 -24.30 -5.78
N SER A 223 5.67 -24.24 -4.62
CA SER A 223 5.93 -23.24 -3.58
C SER A 223 7.05 -23.69 -2.68
N ASP A 224 7.99 -22.78 -2.40
CA ASP A 224 9.07 -22.98 -1.43
C ASP A 224 8.58 -22.73 0.01
N LEU A 225 7.60 -21.84 0.17
CA LEU A 225 6.82 -21.58 1.40
C LEU A 225 5.47 -22.29 1.29
N ARG A 226 5.31 -23.40 1.98
CA ARG A 226 4.09 -24.20 1.85
C ARG A 226 3.07 -23.90 2.94
N LEU A 227 1.85 -23.61 2.51
CA LEU A 227 0.72 -23.56 3.40
C LEU A 227 0.24 -24.99 3.71
N ARG A 228 0.56 -25.46 4.91
CA ARG A 228 0.11 -26.77 5.40
C ARG A 228 -1.02 -26.57 6.40
N ILE A 229 -2.12 -27.26 6.26
CA ILE A 229 -3.29 -27.15 7.16
C ILE A 229 -2.87 -27.35 8.62
N ARG A 230 -1.97 -28.31 8.90
CA ARG A 230 -1.44 -28.58 10.26
C ARG A 230 -0.65 -27.41 10.85
N ALA A 231 -0.14 -26.50 10.02
CA ALA A 231 0.59 -25.31 10.45
C ALA A 231 -0.34 -24.10 10.72
N VAL A 232 -1.61 -24.16 10.28
CA VAL A 232 -2.61 -23.13 10.52
C VAL A 232 -3.09 -23.22 11.97
N ARG A 233 -2.29 -22.66 12.87
CA ARG A 233 -2.58 -22.64 14.31
C ARG A 233 -1.96 -21.42 14.95
N PHE A 234 -2.46 -21.04 16.09
CA PHE A 234 -1.86 -19.98 16.90
C PHE A 234 -0.49 -20.43 17.44
N ASP A 235 0.54 -19.64 17.11
CA ASP A 235 1.86 -19.76 17.71
C ASP A 235 2.38 -18.34 18.03
N GLY A 236 2.21 -17.93 19.29
CA GLY A 236 2.55 -16.58 19.73
C GLY A 236 4.04 -16.26 19.57
N THR A 237 4.93 -17.25 19.61
CA THR A 237 6.38 -17.04 19.49
C THR A 237 6.79 -16.66 18.07
N LEU A 238 6.06 -17.14 17.06
CA LEU A 238 6.24 -16.80 15.66
C LEU A 238 5.40 -15.58 15.25
N LEU A 239 4.18 -15.45 15.79
CA LEU A 239 3.25 -14.41 15.40
C LEU A 239 3.68 -13.02 15.89
N TRP A 240 4.09 -12.90 17.16
CA TRP A 240 4.41 -11.61 17.75
C TRP A 240 5.52 -10.85 17.03
N PRO A 241 6.66 -11.47 16.66
CA PRO A 241 7.68 -10.80 15.85
C PRO A 241 7.16 -10.37 14.46
N CYS A 242 6.24 -11.14 13.85
CA CYS A 242 5.63 -10.77 12.57
C CYS A 242 4.72 -9.55 12.73
N ILE A 243 3.86 -9.53 13.75
CA ILE A 243 2.98 -8.38 14.02
C ILE A 243 3.81 -7.13 14.32
N LEU A 244 4.83 -7.25 15.17
CA LEU A 244 5.69 -6.13 15.51
C LEU A 244 6.36 -5.52 14.27
N LEU A 245 6.87 -6.36 13.37
CA LEU A 245 7.49 -5.91 12.12
C LEU A 245 6.46 -5.30 11.15
N GLY A 246 5.26 -5.87 11.06
CA GLY A 246 4.17 -5.37 10.21
C GLY A 246 3.46 -4.13 10.75
N THR A 247 3.70 -3.76 12.03
CA THR A 247 3.08 -2.56 12.64
C THR A 247 3.47 -1.28 11.89
N SER A 248 4.73 -1.14 11.44
CA SER A 248 5.16 0.04 10.69
C SER A 248 4.39 0.23 9.37
N PRO A 249 4.30 -0.74 8.45
CA PRO A 249 3.51 -0.60 7.23
C PRO A 249 2.01 -0.43 7.48
N ALA A 250 1.46 -1.10 8.50
CA ALA A 250 0.06 -0.95 8.87
C ALA A 250 -0.25 0.46 9.37
N LEU A 251 0.58 1.01 10.26
CA LEU A 251 0.47 2.38 10.74
C LEU A 251 0.61 3.39 9.59
N MET A 252 1.50 3.14 8.63
CA MET A 252 1.61 3.99 7.45
C MET A 252 0.27 4.08 6.69
N GLN A 253 -0.41 2.97 6.47
CA GLN A 253 -1.70 2.95 5.78
C GLN A 253 -2.82 3.61 6.60
N LEU A 254 -2.88 3.33 7.91
CA LEU A 254 -3.90 3.92 8.78
C LEU A 254 -3.74 5.44 8.93
N THR A 255 -2.51 5.92 9.03
CA THR A 255 -2.22 7.35 9.19
C THR A 255 -2.44 8.16 7.92
N GLU A 256 -2.46 7.54 6.73
CA GLU A 256 -2.78 8.26 5.47
C GLU A 256 -4.17 8.93 5.53
N ASN A 257 -5.17 8.25 6.08
CA ASN A 257 -6.50 8.81 6.25
C ASN A 257 -6.49 10.03 7.21
N LEU A 258 -5.76 9.94 8.33
CA LEU A 258 -5.63 11.04 9.29
C LEU A 258 -4.93 12.25 8.67
N VAL A 259 -3.87 12.00 7.91
CA VAL A 259 -3.13 13.05 7.19
C VAL A 259 -4.02 13.72 6.15
N ALA A 260 -4.77 12.95 5.35
CA ALA A 260 -5.69 13.50 4.35
C ALA A 260 -6.78 14.37 4.98
N ILE A 261 -7.37 13.93 6.09
CA ILE A 261 -8.36 14.72 6.85
C ILE A 261 -7.72 16.02 7.36
N SER A 262 -6.51 15.94 7.94
CA SER A 262 -5.79 17.10 8.48
C SER A 262 -5.50 18.14 7.39
N PHE A 263 -5.01 17.71 6.23
CA PHE A 263 -4.77 18.60 5.10
C PHE A 263 -6.07 19.24 4.61
N ASN A 264 -7.11 18.44 4.37
CA ASN A 264 -8.38 18.97 3.86
C ASN A 264 -9.02 19.98 4.83
N THR A 265 -9.04 19.69 6.13
CA THR A 265 -9.59 20.59 7.14
C THR A 265 -8.80 21.89 7.22
N SER A 266 -7.48 21.82 7.25
CA SER A 266 -6.61 22.99 7.33
C SER A 266 -6.68 23.83 6.04
N LEU A 267 -6.62 23.18 4.85
CA LEU A 267 -6.73 23.88 3.57
C LEU A 267 -8.11 24.52 3.35
N GLN A 268 -9.19 23.85 3.79
CA GLN A 268 -10.53 24.43 3.73
C GLN A 268 -10.62 25.72 4.54
N THR A 269 -9.99 25.74 5.74
CA THR A 269 -9.99 26.89 6.63
C THR A 269 -9.19 28.07 6.07
N TYR A 270 -8.01 27.82 5.52
CA TYR A 270 -7.05 28.86 5.14
C TYR A 270 -6.97 29.16 3.64
N GLY A 271 -7.41 28.24 2.78
CA GLY A 271 -7.30 28.38 1.32
C GLY A 271 -8.62 28.20 0.59
N GLY A 272 -9.69 27.76 1.28
CA GLY A 272 -11.00 27.54 0.70
C GLY A 272 -11.06 26.41 -0.32
N ASP A 273 -12.13 26.36 -1.10
CA ASP A 273 -12.42 25.26 -2.03
C ASP A 273 -11.34 25.06 -3.10
N ILE A 274 -10.69 26.13 -3.56
CA ILE A 274 -9.62 26.03 -4.57
C ILE A 274 -8.40 25.30 -4.03
N ALA A 275 -8.06 25.50 -2.76
CA ALA A 275 -6.94 24.81 -2.12
C ALA A 275 -7.22 23.32 -1.91
N VAL A 276 -8.44 22.97 -1.49
CA VAL A 276 -8.88 21.58 -1.35
C VAL A 276 -8.93 20.88 -2.71
N ALA A 277 -9.45 21.54 -3.74
CA ALA A 277 -9.44 21.01 -5.10
C ALA A 277 -8.02 20.79 -5.63
N SER A 278 -7.11 21.74 -5.38
CA SER A 278 -5.70 21.61 -5.70
C SER A 278 -5.07 20.42 -4.97
N MET A 279 -5.33 20.25 -3.67
CA MET A 279 -4.82 19.12 -2.89
C MET A 279 -5.29 17.77 -3.44
N SER A 280 -6.50 17.71 -3.97
CA SER A 280 -7.01 16.49 -4.62
C SER A 280 -6.19 16.12 -5.87
N ILE A 281 -5.75 17.12 -6.65
CA ILE A 281 -4.85 16.90 -7.79
C ILE A 281 -3.47 16.45 -7.31
N LEU A 282 -2.91 17.11 -6.28
CA LEU A 282 -1.62 16.73 -5.70
C LEU A 282 -1.63 15.30 -5.14
N ASN A 283 -2.71 14.91 -4.46
CA ASN A 283 -2.91 13.54 -4.00
C ASN A 283 -2.95 12.53 -5.15
N SER A 284 -3.55 12.90 -6.29
CA SER A 284 -3.55 12.05 -7.49
C SER A 284 -2.14 11.87 -8.06
N VAL A 285 -1.33 12.92 -8.06
CA VAL A 285 0.10 12.82 -8.43
C VAL A 285 0.86 11.92 -7.44
N MET A 286 0.63 12.09 -6.13
CA MET A 286 1.25 11.24 -5.11
C MET A 286 0.88 9.77 -5.23
N GLN A 287 -0.30 9.43 -5.76
CA GLN A 287 -0.66 8.03 -6.04
C GLN A 287 0.31 7.36 -7.04
N PHE A 288 0.83 8.07 -8.02
CA PHE A 288 1.87 7.53 -8.93
C PHE A 288 3.18 7.25 -8.19
N VAL A 289 3.56 8.12 -7.25
CA VAL A 289 4.74 7.91 -6.38
C VAL A 289 4.53 6.66 -5.53
N MET A 290 3.34 6.54 -4.90
CA MET A 290 2.96 5.42 -4.04
C MET A 290 2.76 4.10 -4.80
N LEU A 291 2.64 4.14 -6.11
CA LEU A 291 2.63 2.96 -6.97
C LEU A 291 4.06 2.51 -7.31
N LEU A 292 4.89 3.45 -7.74
CA LEU A 292 6.22 3.16 -8.26
C LEU A 292 7.19 2.74 -7.16
N LEU A 293 7.34 3.55 -6.10
CA LEU A 293 8.36 3.32 -5.08
C LEU A 293 8.09 2.07 -4.24
N PRO A 294 6.88 1.82 -3.69
CA PRO A 294 6.58 0.57 -3.02
C PRO A 294 6.68 -0.66 -3.93
N GLY A 295 6.37 -0.53 -5.22
CA GLY A 295 6.58 -1.60 -6.19
C GLY A 295 8.05 -2.01 -6.31
N LEU A 296 8.97 -1.03 -6.39
CA LEU A 296 10.41 -1.27 -6.38
C LEU A 296 10.87 -1.95 -5.09
N VAL A 297 10.36 -1.47 -3.95
CA VAL A 297 10.65 -2.06 -2.63
C VAL A 297 10.18 -3.51 -2.55
N GLN A 298 8.96 -3.81 -3.00
CA GLN A 298 8.42 -5.18 -3.01
C GLN A 298 9.28 -6.12 -3.85
N GLY A 299 9.90 -5.62 -4.93
CA GLY A 299 10.87 -6.37 -5.71
C GLY A 299 12.20 -6.61 -5.00
N ALA A 300 12.68 -5.64 -4.22
CA ALA A 300 13.94 -5.75 -3.47
C ALA A 300 13.82 -6.58 -2.19
N GLN A 301 12.64 -6.56 -1.54
CA GLN A 301 12.41 -7.17 -0.23
C GLN A 301 12.83 -8.64 -0.14
N PRO A 302 12.48 -9.54 -1.09
CA PRO A 302 12.93 -10.93 -1.05
C PRO A 302 14.44 -11.06 -1.11
N LEU A 303 15.12 -10.23 -1.91
CA LEU A 303 16.57 -10.22 -2.03
C LEU A 303 17.24 -9.78 -0.72
N LEU A 304 16.72 -8.73 -0.07
CA LEU A 304 17.25 -8.24 1.21
C LEU A 304 17.05 -9.30 2.31
N SER A 305 15.82 -9.76 2.50
CA SER A 305 15.43 -10.66 3.59
C SER A 305 16.10 -12.03 3.46
N TYR A 306 16.08 -12.64 2.27
CA TYR A 306 16.70 -13.93 2.04
C TYR A 306 18.23 -13.90 2.27
N ASN A 307 18.92 -12.90 1.69
CA ASN A 307 20.37 -12.79 1.82
C ASN A 307 20.81 -12.40 3.23
N LEU A 308 19.97 -11.68 3.99
CA LEU A 308 20.20 -11.47 5.43
C LEU A 308 20.17 -12.83 6.17
N GLY A 309 19.16 -13.65 5.90
CA GLY A 309 19.04 -15.00 6.47
C GLY A 309 20.22 -15.88 6.12
N ALA A 310 20.66 -15.85 4.86
CA ALA A 310 21.80 -16.59 4.34
C ALA A 310 23.17 -16.02 4.78
N ARG A 311 23.19 -14.93 5.58
CA ARG A 311 24.39 -14.21 6.01
C ARG A 311 25.26 -13.69 4.85
N ASN A 312 24.67 -13.47 3.67
CA ASN A 312 25.37 -12.92 2.52
C ASN A 312 25.28 -11.40 2.51
N ILE A 313 25.99 -10.77 3.46
CA ILE A 313 25.96 -9.33 3.65
C ILE A 313 26.39 -8.52 2.41
N PRO A 314 27.41 -8.94 1.63
CA PRO A 314 27.75 -8.24 0.40
C PRO A 314 26.58 -8.11 -0.59
N ARG A 315 25.74 -9.16 -0.70
CA ARG A 315 24.54 -9.13 -1.55
C ARG A 315 23.46 -8.22 -0.98
N VAL A 316 23.24 -8.23 0.34
CA VAL A 316 22.32 -7.28 1.02
C VAL A 316 22.74 -5.84 0.70
N LYS A 317 24.01 -5.51 0.87
CA LYS A 317 24.54 -4.15 0.60
C LYS A 317 24.39 -3.73 -0.86
N LYS A 318 24.68 -4.64 -1.80
CA LYS A 318 24.52 -4.35 -3.24
C LYS A 318 23.03 -4.18 -3.61
N THR A 319 22.14 -5.02 -3.05
CA THR A 319 20.68 -4.91 -3.29
C THR A 319 20.14 -3.58 -2.76
N PHE A 320 20.50 -3.20 -1.53
CA PHE A 320 20.09 -1.91 -0.97
C PHE A 320 20.57 -0.73 -1.82
N ARG A 321 21.85 -0.74 -2.26
CA ARG A 321 22.37 0.33 -3.11
C ARG A 321 21.58 0.47 -4.42
N LEU A 322 21.23 -0.66 -5.05
CA LEU A 322 20.43 -0.66 -6.27
C LEU A 322 19.01 -0.15 -6.01
N LEU A 323 18.37 -0.61 -4.91
CA LEU A 323 17.06 -0.13 -4.49
C LEU A 323 17.07 1.39 -4.26
N LEU A 324 18.04 1.89 -3.51
CA LEU A 324 18.19 3.32 -3.22
C LEU A 324 18.33 4.14 -4.51
N LEU A 325 19.20 3.71 -5.43
CA LEU A 325 19.38 4.38 -6.72
C LEU A 325 18.11 4.33 -7.57
N SER A 326 17.39 3.20 -7.57
CA SER A 326 16.13 3.07 -8.30
C SER A 326 15.02 3.95 -7.72
N CYS A 327 14.91 4.02 -6.38
CA CYS A 327 13.95 4.89 -5.72
C CYS A 327 14.29 6.38 -5.95
N LEU A 328 15.57 6.76 -5.89
CA LEU A 328 16.01 8.12 -6.21
C LEU A 328 15.72 8.47 -7.67
N ALA A 329 16.02 7.58 -8.61
CA ALA A 329 15.73 7.81 -10.02
C ALA A 329 14.23 7.98 -10.28
N GLY A 330 13.38 7.14 -9.65
CA GLY A 330 11.92 7.25 -9.75
C GLY A 330 11.39 8.54 -9.13
N SER A 331 11.85 8.90 -7.93
CA SER A 331 11.50 10.17 -7.28
C SER A 331 11.95 11.38 -8.08
N PHE A 332 13.19 11.35 -8.60
CA PHE A 332 13.73 12.42 -9.46
C PHE A 332 12.89 12.61 -10.72
N LEU A 333 12.52 11.53 -11.38
CA LEU A 333 11.73 11.60 -12.63
C LEU A 333 10.38 12.30 -12.39
N ILE A 334 9.65 11.89 -11.34
CA ILE A 334 8.35 12.49 -11.02
C ILE A 334 8.52 13.93 -10.53
N TRP A 335 9.51 14.16 -9.66
CA TRP A 335 9.85 15.50 -9.18
C TRP A 335 10.19 16.45 -10.33
N PHE A 336 11.06 16.02 -11.23
CA PHE A 336 11.49 16.83 -12.39
C PHE A 336 10.29 17.19 -13.27
N LEU A 337 9.41 16.24 -13.57
CA LEU A 337 8.19 16.50 -14.34
C LEU A 337 7.27 17.51 -13.65
N CYS A 338 7.03 17.33 -12.35
CA CYS A 338 6.17 18.23 -11.57
C CYS A 338 6.76 19.64 -11.39
N MET A 339 8.10 19.74 -11.30
CA MET A 339 8.77 21.04 -11.14
C MET A 339 8.90 21.81 -12.46
N THR A 340 9.11 21.10 -13.59
CA THR A 340 9.31 21.76 -14.89
C THR A 340 8.01 22.03 -15.65
N THR A 341 6.99 21.18 -15.48
CA THR A 341 5.74 21.26 -16.23
C THR A 341 4.48 21.12 -15.34
N PRO A 342 4.39 21.88 -14.21
CA PRO A 342 3.28 21.69 -13.26
C PRO A 342 1.91 22.04 -13.88
N GLY A 343 1.85 23.06 -14.76
CA GLY A 343 0.62 23.43 -15.46
C GLY A 343 0.12 22.32 -16.40
N LEU A 344 1.03 21.63 -17.08
CA LEU A 344 0.67 20.49 -17.94
C LEU A 344 0.19 19.30 -17.10
N VAL A 345 0.82 19.03 -15.97
CA VAL A 345 0.38 17.97 -15.04
C VAL A 345 -1.00 18.31 -14.48
N ALA A 346 -1.25 19.56 -14.05
CA ALA A 346 -2.54 19.99 -13.54
C ALA A 346 -3.64 19.96 -14.61
N SER A 347 -3.32 20.30 -15.88
CA SER A 347 -4.28 20.31 -16.99
C SER A 347 -4.81 18.92 -17.36
N ILE A 348 -4.13 17.83 -16.97
CA ILE A 348 -4.64 16.47 -17.12
C ILE A 348 -5.92 16.26 -16.29
N PHE A 349 -6.05 16.97 -15.17
CA PHE A 349 -7.15 16.78 -14.21
C PHE A 349 -8.27 17.83 -14.34
N THR A 350 -7.97 19.02 -14.90
CA THR A 350 -8.95 20.12 -14.98
C THR A 350 -8.64 21.07 -16.13
N ASN A 351 -9.70 21.67 -16.68
CA ASN A 351 -9.61 22.74 -17.68
C ASN A 351 -9.78 24.15 -17.06
N ASN A 352 -9.97 24.25 -15.74
CA ASN A 352 -10.15 25.54 -15.06
C ASN A 352 -8.80 26.24 -14.88
N ALA A 353 -8.58 27.34 -15.61
CA ALA A 353 -7.33 28.09 -15.61
C ALA A 353 -6.90 28.60 -14.22
N ALA A 354 -7.85 29.03 -13.38
CA ALA A 354 -7.55 29.47 -12.02
C ALA A 354 -7.07 28.31 -11.14
N LEU A 355 -7.70 27.14 -11.25
CA LEU A 355 -7.27 25.94 -10.52
C LEU A 355 -5.93 25.42 -11.02
N ILE A 356 -5.68 25.46 -12.34
CA ILE A 356 -4.36 25.09 -12.91
C ILE A 356 -3.26 25.99 -12.37
N ALA A 357 -3.47 27.30 -12.34
CA ALA A 357 -2.48 28.26 -11.82
C ALA A 357 -2.22 28.04 -10.33
N TYR A 358 -3.28 27.86 -9.52
CA TYR A 358 -3.17 27.60 -8.10
C TYR A 358 -2.47 26.26 -7.82
N THR A 359 -2.84 25.21 -8.55
CA THR A 359 -2.23 23.89 -8.41
C THR A 359 -0.77 23.90 -8.83
N SER A 360 -0.41 24.64 -9.88
CA SER A 360 1.00 24.78 -10.29
C SER A 360 1.83 25.43 -9.21
N TRP A 361 1.31 26.48 -8.56
CA TRP A 361 1.96 27.12 -7.43
C TRP A 361 2.10 26.19 -6.22
N SER A 362 1.02 25.53 -5.80
CA SER A 362 1.03 24.61 -4.65
C SER A 362 1.87 23.35 -4.90
N MET A 363 1.94 22.87 -6.15
CA MET A 363 2.76 21.74 -6.57
C MET A 363 4.25 21.99 -6.34
N HIS A 364 4.75 23.17 -6.68
CA HIS A 364 6.14 23.54 -6.42
C HIS A 364 6.49 23.52 -4.93
N ILE A 365 5.53 23.83 -4.06
CA ILE A 365 5.74 23.83 -2.62
C ILE A 365 5.62 22.41 -2.06
N TYR A 366 4.50 21.77 -2.29
CA TYR A 366 4.15 20.47 -1.70
C TYR A 366 5.09 19.35 -2.11
N LEU A 367 5.49 19.32 -3.39
CA LEU A 367 6.38 18.28 -3.94
C LEU A 367 7.87 18.71 -3.95
N ALA A 368 8.24 19.81 -3.32
CA ALA A 368 9.61 20.34 -3.34
C ALA A 368 10.65 19.28 -2.92
N MET A 369 10.37 18.50 -1.88
CA MET A 369 11.27 17.50 -1.32
C MET A 369 11.03 16.08 -1.82
N LEU A 370 10.16 15.90 -2.83
CA LEU A 370 9.91 14.59 -3.45
C LEU A 370 11.21 13.96 -3.98
N LEU A 371 12.17 14.77 -4.39
CA LEU A 371 13.50 14.32 -4.83
C LEU A 371 14.19 13.42 -3.79
N ILE A 372 14.15 13.80 -2.51
CA ILE A 372 14.80 13.06 -1.42
C ILE A 372 13.89 12.01 -0.79
N TYR A 373 12.59 12.03 -1.10
CA TYR A 373 11.62 11.08 -0.57
C TYR A 373 11.94 9.62 -0.91
N GLY A 374 12.58 9.39 -2.06
CA GLY A 374 13.11 8.08 -2.43
C GLY A 374 14.08 7.48 -1.42
N ILE A 375 14.87 8.32 -0.68
CA ILE A 375 15.74 7.87 0.40
C ILE A 375 14.90 7.37 1.56
N GLN A 376 13.87 8.13 1.94
CA GLN A 376 12.95 7.76 3.03
C GLN A 376 12.33 6.39 2.78
N VAL A 377 11.75 6.19 1.58
CA VAL A 377 11.10 4.92 1.20
C VAL A 377 12.10 3.78 1.19
N ALA A 378 13.26 3.94 0.52
CA ALA A 378 14.27 2.89 0.43
C ALA A 378 14.79 2.45 1.81
N CYS A 379 15.11 3.41 2.70
CA CYS A 379 15.63 3.11 4.03
C CYS A 379 14.57 2.51 4.95
N GLN A 380 13.38 3.11 5.02
CA GLN A 380 12.32 2.70 5.95
C GLN A 380 11.82 1.28 5.65
N TYR A 381 11.53 0.96 4.40
CA TYR A 381 11.11 -0.39 4.03
C TYR A 381 12.26 -1.41 4.11
N SER A 382 13.53 -0.96 3.93
CA SER A 382 14.67 -1.85 4.16
C SER A 382 14.84 -2.21 5.63
N PHE A 383 14.51 -1.32 6.59
CA PHE A 383 14.43 -1.71 8.00
C PHE A 383 13.43 -2.83 8.24
N VAL A 384 12.26 -2.79 7.59
CA VAL A 384 11.27 -3.89 7.65
C VAL A 384 11.83 -5.16 7.03
N ALA A 385 12.44 -5.09 5.85
CA ALA A 385 13.02 -6.24 5.15
C ALA A 385 14.20 -6.87 5.92
N LEU A 386 14.93 -6.07 6.71
CA LEU A 386 16.10 -6.46 7.50
C LEU A 386 15.77 -6.72 8.99
N ASP A 387 14.50 -6.90 9.31
CA ASP A 387 14.04 -7.31 10.65
C ASP A 387 14.27 -6.28 11.78
N GLN A 388 14.25 -4.99 11.44
CA GLN A 388 14.45 -3.89 12.37
C GLN A 388 13.11 -3.22 12.76
N ALA A 389 12.21 -3.99 13.38
CA ALA A 389 10.86 -3.54 13.73
C ALA A 389 10.82 -2.26 14.60
N PRO A 390 11.57 -2.15 15.72
CA PRO A 390 11.49 -0.95 16.57
C PRO A 390 11.84 0.33 15.82
N THR A 391 12.90 0.28 15.00
CA THR A 391 13.34 1.42 14.21
C THR A 391 12.33 1.80 13.14
N ALA A 392 11.75 0.80 12.45
CA ALA A 392 10.73 1.04 11.43
C ALA A 392 9.47 1.67 12.02
N ILE A 393 9.00 1.20 13.19
CA ILE A 393 7.84 1.77 13.90
C ILE A 393 8.13 3.20 14.34
N PHE A 394 9.29 3.43 14.97
CA PHE A 394 9.71 4.77 15.41
C PHE A 394 9.68 5.75 14.24
N LEU A 395 10.27 5.42 13.10
CA LEU A 395 10.33 6.30 11.93
C LEU A 395 8.95 6.59 11.35
N THR A 396 8.02 5.63 11.39
CA THR A 396 6.63 5.84 10.93
C THR A 396 5.90 6.85 11.82
N ILE A 397 5.96 6.64 13.14
CA ILE A 397 5.33 7.53 14.13
C ILE A 397 5.97 8.92 14.07
N TRP A 398 7.30 8.97 14.02
CA TRP A 398 8.06 10.20 13.93
C TRP A 398 7.63 11.07 12.75
N ARG A 399 7.66 10.50 11.52
CA ARG A 399 7.34 11.26 10.31
C ARG A 399 5.86 11.68 10.24
N LYS A 400 4.92 10.72 10.44
CA LYS A 400 3.49 10.97 10.17
C LYS A 400 2.77 11.63 11.35
N ILE A 401 3.00 11.14 12.57
CA ILE A 401 2.23 11.56 13.74
C ILE A 401 2.92 12.74 14.47
N ILE A 402 4.23 12.65 14.68
CA ILE A 402 4.95 13.66 15.47
C ILE A 402 5.34 14.88 14.64
N LEU A 403 5.72 14.68 13.36
CA LEU A 403 6.12 15.80 12.51
C LEU A 403 4.96 16.30 11.66
N LEU A 404 4.43 15.50 10.77
CA LEU A 404 3.54 15.96 9.71
C LEU A 404 2.21 16.53 10.24
N ILE A 405 1.48 15.77 11.04
CA ILE A 405 0.16 16.22 11.55
C ILE A 405 0.28 17.52 12.35
N PRO A 406 1.19 17.67 13.33
CA PRO A 406 1.35 18.94 14.02
C PRO A 406 1.78 20.09 13.11
N LEU A 407 2.66 19.87 12.14
CA LEU A 407 3.10 20.92 11.22
C LEU A 407 1.96 21.43 10.34
N ILE A 408 1.01 20.58 9.91
CA ILE A 408 -0.18 20.99 9.14
C ILE A 408 -1.00 22.04 9.90
N PHE A 409 -1.08 21.94 11.22
CA PHE A 409 -1.84 22.88 12.05
C PHE A 409 -0.99 24.05 12.59
N LEU A 410 0.31 23.89 12.80
CA LEU A 410 1.17 24.92 13.36
C LEU A 410 1.66 25.94 12.32
N LEU A 411 2.09 25.47 11.14
CA LEU A 411 2.70 26.33 10.13
C LEU A 411 1.76 27.43 9.60
N PRO A 412 0.45 27.22 9.44
CA PRO A 412 -0.46 28.29 9.04
C PRO A 412 -0.48 29.51 9.97
N HIS A 413 -0.14 29.32 11.25
CA HIS A 413 -0.10 30.41 12.24
C HIS A 413 1.22 31.20 12.24
N ILE A 414 2.28 30.59 11.68
CA ILE A 414 3.63 31.16 11.67
C ILE A 414 3.95 31.79 10.31
N TRP A 415 3.39 31.23 9.23
CA TRP A 415 3.72 31.65 7.87
C TRP A 415 2.87 32.83 7.41
N PRO A 416 3.44 33.83 6.69
CA PRO A 416 2.71 35.01 6.21
C PRO A 416 1.48 34.65 5.33
N ASN A 417 1.57 33.57 4.55
CA ASN A 417 0.46 33.00 3.81
C ASN A 417 0.05 31.68 4.47
N PRO A 418 -1.08 31.62 5.20
CA PRO A 418 -1.48 30.43 5.94
C PRO A 418 -1.65 29.17 5.05
N ALA A 419 -2.26 29.32 3.85
CA ALA A 419 -2.41 28.19 2.92
C ALA A 419 -1.05 27.66 2.45
N MET A 420 -0.07 28.51 2.21
CA MET A 420 1.30 28.10 1.91
C MET A 420 1.92 27.33 3.08
N GLY A 421 1.67 27.77 4.33
CA GLY A 421 2.11 27.07 5.53
C GLY A 421 1.61 25.63 5.58
N VAL A 422 0.35 25.39 5.22
CA VAL A 422 -0.23 24.03 5.14
C VAL A 422 0.55 23.17 4.14
N TYR A 423 0.78 23.65 2.91
CA TYR A 423 1.51 22.89 1.89
C TYR A 423 2.97 22.64 2.26
N LEU A 424 3.61 23.55 3.00
CA LEU A 424 4.99 23.41 3.48
C LEU A 424 5.16 22.34 4.55
N ALA A 425 4.08 21.88 5.18
CA ALA A 425 4.15 20.84 6.20
C ALA A 425 4.77 19.53 5.67
N GLU A 426 4.40 19.10 4.46
CA GLU A 426 4.94 17.86 3.87
C GLU A 426 6.45 17.96 3.59
N PRO A 427 6.97 18.94 2.82
CA PRO A 427 8.40 19.03 2.54
C PRO A 427 9.26 19.24 3.79
N ILE A 428 8.78 19.95 4.79
CA ILE A 428 9.50 20.11 6.06
C ILE A 428 9.54 18.79 6.82
N ALA A 429 8.40 18.11 6.95
CA ALA A 429 8.33 16.79 7.59
C ALA A 429 9.23 15.78 6.87
N ASP A 430 9.21 15.74 5.54
CA ASP A 430 10.04 14.85 4.74
C ASP A 430 11.53 15.12 4.91
N THR A 431 11.93 16.39 4.93
CA THR A 431 13.33 16.80 5.14
C THR A 431 13.83 16.30 6.50
N ILE A 432 13.08 16.57 7.57
CA ILE A 432 13.45 16.16 8.93
C ILE A 432 13.46 14.63 9.02
N ALA A 433 12.46 13.96 8.41
CA ALA A 433 12.38 12.51 8.40
C ALA A 433 13.57 11.88 7.67
N VAL A 434 13.96 12.40 6.50
CA VAL A 434 15.14 11.90 5.75
C VAL A 434 16.42 12.14 6.55
N CYS A 435 16.59 13.34 7.15
CA CYS A 435 17.73 13.66 8.01
C CYS A 435 17.82 12.75 9.25
N THR A 436 16.72 12.16 9.69
CA THR A 436 16.70 11.18 10.80
C THR A 436 16.91 9.76 10.28
N THR A 437 16.18 9.38 9.23
CA THR A 437 16.16 8.01 8.69
C THR A 437 17.47 7.61 8.03
N ALA A 438 18.06 8.49 7.22
CA ALA A 438 19.28 8.17 6.48
C ALA A 438 20.49 7.92 7.39
N PRO A 439 20.79 8.74 8.43
CA PRO A 439 21.87 8.45 9.37
C PRO A 439 21.64 7.17 10.19
N LEU A 440 20.39 6.93 10.66
CA LEU A 440 20.06 5.70 11.38
C LEU A 440 20.28 4.46 10.51
N PHE A 441 19.84 4.54 9.24
CA PHE A 441 20.05 3.45 8.31
C PHE A 441 21.53 3.27 7.97
N LEU A 442 22.29 4.35 7.76
CA LEU A 442 23.71 4.28 7.47
C LEU A 442 24.50 3.68 8.63
N ARG A 443 24.14 4.02 9.88
CA ARG A 443 24.72 3.40 11.08
C ARG A 443 24.47 1.89 11.10
N TYR A 444 23.21 1.48 10.89
CA TYR A 444 22.83 0.07 10.80
C TYR A 444 23.53 -0.66 9.62
N TYR A 445 23.56 -0.02 8.44
CA TYR A 445 24.20 -0.58 7.25
C TYR A 445 25.70 -0.81 7.44
N ARG A 446 26.38 0.05 8.21
CA ARG A 446 27.80 -0.13 8.58
C ARG A 446 27.98 -1.25 9.60
N SER A 447 27.03 -1.45 10.51
CA SER A 447 27.10 -2.53 11.51
C SER A 447 26.82 -3.92 10.94
N LEU A 448 26.31 -4.02 9.72
CA LEU A 448 26.14 -5.30 9.02
C LEU A 448 27.47 -5.97 8.56
N GLY A 449 28.61 -5.40 8.88
CA GLY A 449 29.93 -5.93 8.52
C GLY A 449 30.56 -5.27 7.33
#